data_62a9fb02f0d798347b88a82bf20ee45b
#
_entry.id   62a9fb02f0d798347b88a82bf20ee45b
#
_cell.length_a   1.000
_cell.length_b   1.000
_cell.length_c   1.000
_cell.angle_alpha   90.00
_cell.angle_beta   90.00
_cell.angle_gamma   90.00
#
_symmetry.space_group_name_H-M   'P 1'
#
loop_
_entity.id
_entity.type
_entity.pdbx_description
1 polymer ?
#
loop_
_entity_poly.entity_id
_entity_poly.type
_entity_poly.pdbx_seq_one_letter_code
_entity_poly.pdbx_strand_id
1 'polypeptide(L)'
;LRAAIRSGELETGFKLPPVRELAWQLGITPGTVARAYKLAAEEGLVSTGVGRGTFVAGQATPGFAVPDALINTVQPDAIDLRAARTPDVGQDAVIRQVMADLARGHTHSYLDYPNSETKHPARAAAAAWIGPDRVGRITPDDVVMGLGAQQTVIMALQTVLYGTTPVILTEELAYPGVRHAARLLRAQLIGVEMDADGIRPDRLEEALRRHGGQVLLLAAEVHSPTTTRTSLERRQQIAALARKYNLQIIEDDCHCITRPEDPALRALCPERAWYISSLTKSVSASLRFGYAVAPRGQADMARQVAQSSFYGLPQPVLDICAELLSSGEAERIRQKVERRVAEQVKGAVNALGKWDVSWRRDVPFVWLKLPQGWRGSSFASACEMEKIRIKAADEFALPDGAAPHAVRLALNANISAARYEGALARLSEMLARPPAAVDF
;
A
#
# COMPACT_ATOMS: atom_id res chain seq x y z
N LEU A 1 18.46 1.20 32.19
CA LEU A 1 18.05 2.16 31.18
C LEU A 1 16.59 2.62 31.38
N ARG A 2 15.60 1.70 31.40
CA ARG A 2 14.16 2.02 31.56
C ARG A 2 13.90 2.78 32.88
N ALA A 3 14.50 2.36 33.98
CA ALA A 3 14.36 3.03 35.29
C ALA A 3 14.94 4.44 35.27
N ALA A 4 16.15 4.62 34.74
CA ALA A 4 16.84 5.91 34.66
C ALA A 4 16.10 6.92 33.75
N ILE A 5 15.46 6.46 32.66
CA ILE A 5 14.62 7.33 31.82
C ILE A 5 13.32 7.72 32.55
N ARG A 6 12.68 6.78 33.24
CA ARG A 6 11.42 7.05 33.97
C ARG A 6 11.62 7.94 35.21
N SER A 7 12.77 7.83 35.87
CA SER A 7 13.12 8.69 37.00
C SER A 7 13.57 10.10 36.59
N GLY A 8 13.82 10.34 35.29
CA GLY A 8 14.38 11.61 34.79
C GLY A 8 15.91 11.74 34.96
N GLU A 9 16.58 10.68 35.41
CA GLU A 9 18.06 10.65 35.51
C GLU A 9 18.71 10.75 34.13
N LEU A 10 18.07 10.21 33.12
CA LEU A 10 18.40 10.38 31.70
C LEU A 10 17.36 11.29 31.06
N GLU A 11 17.71 12.53 30.81
CA GLU A 11 16.83 13.53 30.24
C GLU A 11 16.52 13.26 28.77
N THR A 12 15.37 13.74 28.33
CA THR A 12 14.97 13.74 26.92
C THR A 12 16.04 14.37 26.03
N GLY A 13 16.39 13.69 24.95
CA GLY A 13 17.44 14.13 24.02
C GLY A 13 18.85 13.75 24.45
N PHE A 14 19.03 13.15 25.63
CA PHE A 14 20.34 12.65 26.06
C PHE A 14 20.85 11.59 25.07
N LYS A 15 22.07 11.78 24.57
CA LYS A 15 22.72 10.84 23.65
C LYS A 15 23.30 9.68 24.43
N LEU A 16 22.76 8.48 24.20
CA LEU A 16 23.29 7.26 24.82
C LEU A 16 24.66 6.91 24.23
N PRO A 17 25.57 6.31 25.04
CA PRO A 17 26.87 5.87 24.57
C PRO A 17 26.73 4.87 23.39
N PRO A 18 27.72 4.85 22.47
CA PRO A 18 27.78 3.82 21.45
C PRO A 18 27.77 2.40 22.05
N VAL A 19 27.13 1.46 21.35
CA VAL A 19 26.96 0.08 21.84
C VAL A 19 28.25 -0.56 22.36
N ARG A 20 29.36 -0.37 21.65
CA ARG A 20 30.67 -0.94 22.06
C ARG A 20 31.20 -0.28 23.32
N GLU A 21 31.05 1.03 23.45
CA GLU A 21 31.51 1.82 24.60
C GLU A 21 30.73 1.45 25.87
N LEU A 22 29.40 1.42 25.79
CA LEU A 22 28.55 1.02 26.92
C LEU A 22 28.79 -0.44 27.33
N ALA A 23 29.04 -1.32 26.37
CA ALA A 23 29.37 -2.71 26.65
C ALA A 23 30.66 -2.85 27.42
N TRP A 24 31.67 -2.06 27.05
CA TRP A 24 32.93 -2.00 27.78
C TRP A 24 32.79 -1.43 29.20
N GLN A 25 32.06 -0.31 29.35
CA GLN A 25 31.79 0.32 30.65
C GLN A 25 31.06 -0.59 31.63
N LEU A 26 30.14 -1.41 31.12
CA LEU A 26 29.31 -2.31 31.93
C LEU A 26 29.87 -3.75 32.06
N GLY A 27 31.00 -4.05 31.41
CA GLY A 27 31.59 -5.38 31.42
C GLY A 27 30.73 -6.48 30.79
N ILE A 28 29.88 -6.14 29.81
CA ILE A 28 28.96 -7.05 29.11
C ILE A 28 29.24 -7.08 27.60
N THR A 29 28.60 -8.01 26.88
CA THR A 29 28.82 -8.13 25.44
C THR A 29 28.15 -7.01 24.64
N PRO A 30 28.75 -6.55 23.53
CA PRO A 30 28.08 -5.58 22.63
C PRO A 30 26.70 -6.05 22.14
N GLY A 31 26.51 -7.36 21.93
CA GLY A 31 25.22 -7.94 21.55
C GLY A 31 24.14 -7.74 22.61
N THR A 32 24.50 -7.80 23.91
CA THR A 32 23.56 -7.55 25.02
C THR A 32 23.10 -6.08 25.01
N VAL A 33 24.01 -5.14 24.81
CA VAL A 33 23.68 -3.71 24.74
C VAL A 33 22.85 -3.40 23.51
N ALA A 34 23.20 -3.96 22.35
CA ALA A 34 22.43 -3.77 21.11
C ALA A 34 20.99 -4.27 21.28
N ARG A 35 20.80 -5.42 21.91
CA ARG A 35 19.47 -5.97 22.24
C ARG A 35 18.70 -5.08 23.20
N ALA A 36 19.38 -4.53 24.23
CA ALA A 36 18.75 -3.62 25.18
C ALA A 36 18.32 -2.28 24.51
N TYR A 37 19.13 -1.74 23.60
CA TYR A 37 18.79 -0.56 22.84
C TYR A 37 17.65 -0.81 21.88
N LYS A 38 17.64 -1.99 21.23
CA LYS A 38 16.52 -2.40 20.35
C LYS A 38 15.22 -2.47 21.15
N LEU A 39 15.20 -3.15 22.29
CA LEU A 39 14.02 -3.24 23.16
C LEU A 39 13.57 -1.87 23.65
N ALA A 40 14.51 -0.99 24.05
CA ALA A 40 14.16 0.37 24.46
C ALA A 40 13.60 1.22 23.32
N ALA A 41 14.04 1.00 22.08
CA ALA A 41 13.48 1.64 20.90
C ALA A 41 12.08 1.12 20.56
N GLU A 42 11.85 -0.19 20.67
CA GLU A 42 10.53 -0.80 20.53
C GLU A 42 9.52 -0.28 21.57
N GLU A 43 10.00 0.01 22.78
CA GLU A 43 9.21 0.64 23.86
C GLU A 43 9.04 2.16 23.69
N GLY A 44 9.66 2.76 22.67
CA GLY A 44 9.61 4.21 22.46
C GLY A 44 10.41 5.03 23.49
N LEU A 45 11.25 4.40 24.29
CA LEU A 45 12.10 5.06 25.29
C LEU A 45 13.33 5.73 24.70
N VAL A 46 13.79 5.25 23.54
CA VAL A 46 14.90 5.82 22.81
C VAL A 46 14.60 5.89 21.32
N SER A 47 15.24 6.82 20.62
CA SER A 47 15.20 6.95 19.16
C SER A 47 16.60 6.72 18.59
N THR A 48 16.70 5.94 17.50
CA THR A 48 17.95 5.66 16.80
C THR A 48 17.98 6.38 15.46
N GLY A 49 19.03 7.16 15.20
CA GLY A 49 19.26 7.79 13.89
C GLY A 49 20.52 7.21 13.25
N VAL A 50 20.42 6.75 11.99
CA VAL A 50 21.58 6.25 11.23
C VAL A 50 22.64 7.36 11.14
N GLY A 51 23.85 7.09 11.62
CA GLY A 51 24.95 8.06 11.68
C GLY A 51 24.87 9.12 12.79
N ARG A 52 23.75 9.26 13.51
CA ARG A 52 23.55 10.25 14.58
C ARG A 52 23.70 9.66 15.99
N GLY A 53 23.39 8.37 16.14
CA GLY A 53 23.43 7.68 17.42
C GLY A 53 22.05 7.36 18.00
N THR A 54 22.03 6.92 19.27
CA THR A 54 20.80 6.60 20.02
C THR A 54 20.57 7.69 21.07
N PHE A 55 19.36 8.22 21.12
CA PHE A 55 18.98 9.32 22.02
C PHE A 55 17.78 8.92 22.87
N VAL A 56 17.71 9.39 24.11
CA VAL A 56 16.52 9.26 24.96
C VAL A 56 15.37 9.99 24.27
N ALA A 57 14.31 9.27 23.99
CA ALA A 57 13.11 9.86 23.41
C ALA A 57 12.42 10.74 24.46
N GLY A 58 11.91 11.91 24.06
CA GLY A 58 11.04 12.70 24.93
C GLY A 58 9.85 11.86 25.37
N GLN A 59 9.15 12.29 26.42
CA GLN A 59 7.86 11.72 26.79
C GLN A 59 6.83 11.96 25.65
N ALA A 60 7.15 11.46 24.47
CA ALA A 60 6.16 11.16 23.47
C ALA A 60 5.39 9.98 24.01
N THR A 61 4.08 10.08 24.06
CA THR A 61 3.15 9.01 24.39
C THR A 61 3.68 7.68 23.82
N PRO A 62 3.82 6.60 24.63
CA PRO A 62 4.44 5.36 24.18
C PRO A 62 3.76 4.90 22.87
N GLY A 63 4.52 4.83 21.81
CA GLY A 63 4.06 4.15 20.59
C GLY A 63 3.87 4.98 19.33
N PHE A 64 4.18 6.28 19.27
CA PHE A 64 4.07 7.05 18.03
C PHE A 64 5.40 7.62 17.56
N ALA A 65 6.33 6.76 17.11
CA ALA A 65 7.18 7.22 16.01
C ALA A 65 6.23 7.59 14.86
N VAL A 66 6.27 8.85 14.40
CA VAL A 66 5.42 9.30 13.29
C VAL A 66 5.75 8.42 12.10
N PRO A 67 4.81 7.60 11.60
CA PRO A 67 5.09 6.76 10.44
C PRO A 67 5.43 7.65 9.26
N ASP A 68 6.25 7.15 8.34
CA ASP A 68 6.48 7.84 7.06
C ASP A 68 5.15 8.20 6.41
N ALA A 69 5.01 9.45 5.99
CA ALA A 69 3.75 9.90 5.41
C ALA A 69 3.42 9.10 4.16
N LEU A 70 2.21 8.52 4.10
CA LEU A 70 1.72 7.83 2.89
C LEU A 70 1.56 8.78 1.71
N ILE A 71 1.33 10.06 2.00
CA ILE A 71 1.24 11.14 1.01
C ILE A 71 2.38 12.10 1.27
N ASN A 72 3.31 12.19 0.32
CA ASN A 72 4.46 13.08 0.41
C ASN A 72 4.22 14.38 -0.35
N THR A 73 4.65 15.50 0.22
CA THR A 73 4.68 16.78 -0.49
C THR A 73 5.69 16.71 -1.63
N VAL A 74 5.28 17.16 -2.81
CA VAL A 74 6.13 17.24 -3.99
C VAL A 74 6.86 18.58 -3.98
N GLN A 75 8.20 18.53 -4.05
CA GLN A 75 8.99 19.74 -4.28
C GLN A 75 8.94 20.08 -5.78
N PRO A 76 8.70 21.33 -6.16
CA PRO A 76 8.49 21.72 -7.58
C PRO A 76 9.66 21.38 -8.51
N ASP A 77 10.89 21.38 -7.97
CA ASP A 77 12.13 21.14 -8.72
C ASP A 77 12.58 19.66 -8.72
N ALA A 78 11.98 18.82 -7.88
CA ALA A 78 12.29 17.40 -7.81
C ALA A 78 11.40 16.55 -8.73
N ILE A 79 11.97 15.45 -9.22
CA ILE A 79 11.24 14.43 -9.98
C ILE A 79 10.81 13.35 -8.99
N ASP A 80 9.51 13.29 -8.68
CA ASP A 80 8.97 12.38 -7.69
C ASP A 80 8.45 11.09 -8.36
N LEU A 81 9.20 10.01 -8.18
CA LEU A 81 8.90 8.65 -8.63
C LEU A 81 8.57 7.71 -7.44
N ARG A 82 8.16 8.26 -6.29
CA ARG A 82 7.81 7.46 -5.09
C ARG A 82 6.39 6.91 -5.13
N ALA A 83 5.45 7.66 -5.69
CA ALA A 83 4.03 7.29 -5.69
C ALA A 83 3.48 7.24 -7.12
N ALA A 84 2.85 6.11 -7.46
CA ALA A 84 2.11 5.99 -8.72
C ALA A 84 0.94 6.97 -8.73
N ARG A 85 1.01 7.96 -9.61
CA ARG A 85 0.00 8.99 -9.81
C ARG A 85 -0.80 8.69 -11.06
N THR A 86 -2.10 8.92 -11.00
CA THR A 86 -2.95 8.82 -12.19
C THR A 86 -2.51 9.86 -13.20
N PRO A 87 -2.21 9.47 -14.44
CA PRO A 87 -1.90 10.44 -15.51
C PRO A 87 -3.04 11.43 -15.73
N ASP A 88 -2.67 12.67 -16.03
CA ASP A 88 -3.64 13.62 -16.56
C ASP A 88 -3.94 13.25 -18.03
N VAL A 89 -5.21 12.89 -18.28
CA VAL A 89 -5.75 12.52 -19.58
C VAL A 89 -7.00 13.34 -19.90
N GLY A 90 -7.18 14.49 -19.24
CA GLY A 90 -8.31 15.40 -19.38
C GLY A 90 -9.50 15.04 -18.47
N GLN A 91 -9.35 14.18 -17.49
CA GLN A 91 -10.42 13.77 -16.59
C GLN A 91 -10.95 14.89 -15.69
N ASP A 92 -10.14 15.93 -15.39
CA ASP A 92 -10.61 17.08 -14.62
C ASP A 92 -11.78 17.78 -15.30
N ALA A 93 -11.69 18.00 -16.62
CA ALA A 93 -12.77 18.62 -17.40
C ALA A 93 -14.04 17.76 -17.38
N VAL A 94 -13.91 16.44 -17.51
CA VAL A 94 -15.04 15.51 -17.46
C VAL A 94 -15.71 15.54 -16.08
N ILE A 95 -14.93 15.50 -15.00
CA ILE A 95 -15.45 15.56 -13.62
C ILE A 95 -16.18 16.89 -13.40
N ARG A 96 -15.62 18.02 -13.82
CA ARG A 96 -16.28 19.35 -13.73
C ARG A 96 -17.58 19.40 -14.51
N GLN A 97 -17.63 18.80 -15.70
CA GLN A 97 -18.87 18.72 -16.48
C GLN A 97 -19.94 17.93 -15.74
N VAL A 98 -19.59 16.74 -15.19
CA VAL A 98 -20.52 15.94 -14.39
C VAL A 98 -21.03 16.74 -13.17
N MET A 99 -20.14 17.44 -12.46
CA MET A 99 -20.53 18.30 -11.34
C MET A 99 -21.51 19.41 -11.77
N ALA A 100 -21.28 20.04 -12.94
CA ALA A 100 -22.15 21.08 -13.47
C ALA A 100 -23.54 20.53 -13.89
N ASP A 101 -23.57 19.30 -14.42
CA ASP A 101 -24.82 18.65 -14.82
C ASP A 101 -25.65 18.23 -13.59
N LEU A 102 -24.99 17.66 -12.56
CA LEU A 102 -25.62 17.35 -11.27
C LEU A 102 -26.15 18.57 -10.56
N ALA A 103 -25.45 19.71 -10.62
CA ALA A 103 -25.91 20.98 -10.02
C ALA A 103 -27.18 21.55 -10.69
N ARG A 104 -27.45 21.20 -11.94
CA ARG A 104 -28.67 21.59 -12.66
C ARG A 104 -29.83 20.63 -12.43
N GLY A 105 -29.51 19.37 -12.07
CA GLY A 105 -30.51 18.36 -11.76
C GLY A 105 -30.94 18.44 -10.28
N HIS A 106 -32.20 18.13 -9.99
CA HIS A 106 -32.73 18.11 -8.61
C HIS A 106 -32.94 16.65 -8.17
N THR A 107 -31.84 15.89 -8.06
CA THR A 107 -31.95 14.46 -7.75
C THR A 107 -31.99 14.15 -6.25
N HIS A 108 -31.27 14.91 -5.42
CA HIS A 108 -31.19 14.71 -3.98
C HIS A 108 -31.05 16.01 -3.19
N SER A 109 -31.55 16.00 -1.95
CA SER A 109 -31.20 17.02 -0.97
C SER A 109 -29.82 16.72 -0.40
N TYR A 110 -28.92 17.70 -0.37
CA TYR A 110 -27.62 17.61 0.28
C TYR A 110 -27.63 18.04 1.75
N LEU A 111 -28.82 18.11 2.36
CA LEU A 111 -28.99 18.54 3.75
C LEU A 111 -28.87 17.36 4.73
N ASP A 112 -29.17 16.14 4.28
CA ASP A 112 -29.23 14.96 5.11
C ASP A 112 -28.03 14.03 4.89
N TYR A 113 -27.80 13.15 5.87
CA TYR A 113 -26.82 12.06 5.70
C TYR A 113 -27.27 11.09 4.62
N PRO A 114 -26.33 10.60 3.78
CA PRO A 114 -26.62 9.58 2.79
C PRO A 114 -27.20 8.31 3.45
N ASN A 115 -28.35 7.87 3.00
CA ASN A 115 -29.05 6.68 3.48
C ASN A 115 -28.89 5.48 2.50
N SER A 116 -29.60 4.39 2.73
CA SER A 116 -29.49 3.19 1.89
C SER A 116 -29.97 3.44 0.45
N GLU A 117 -31.02 4.23 0.28
CA GLU A 117 -31.61 4.56 -1.02
C GLU A 117 -30.71 5.50 -1.82
N THR A 118 -30.22 6.58 -1.23
CA THR A 118 -29.36 7.56 -1.91
C THR A 118 -27.97 7.00 -2.24
N LYS A 119 -27.49 5.98 -1.50
CA LYS A 119 -26.25 5.26 -1.79
C LYS A 119 -26.40 4.18 -2.88
N HIS A 120 -27.62 3.72 -3.14
CA HIS A 120 -27.88 2.60 -4.06
C HIS A 120 -27.35 2.84 -5.47
N PRO A 121 -27.54 4.01 -6.12
CA PRO A 121 -26.99 4.26 -7.47
C PRO A 121 -25.49 4.05 -7.56
N ALA A 122 -24.72 4.58 -6.59
CA ALA A 122 -23.28 4.42 -6.55
C ALA A 122 -22.83 2.97 -6.30
N ARG A 123 -23.57 2.21 -5.45
CA ARG A 123 -23.31 0.78 -5.24
C ARG A 123 -23.60 -0.04 -6.49
N ALA A 124 -24.72 0.23 -7.17
CA ALA A 124 -25.09 -0.44 -8.40
C ALA A 124 -24.09 -0.17 -9.53
N ALA A 125 -23.67 1.09 -9.68
CA ALA A 125 -22.66 1.48 -10.66
C ALA A 125 -21.28 0.83 -10.35
N ALA A 126 -20.87 0.76 -9.08
CA ALA A 126 -19.65 0.07 -8.68
C ALA A 126 -19.73 -1.44 -8.93
N ALA A 127 -20.86 -2.10 -8.63
CA ALA A 127 -21.06 -3.52 -8.92
C ALA A 127 -20.96 -3.82 -10.42
N ALA A 128 -21.57 -2.99 -11.26
CA ALA A 128 -21.49 -3.10 -12.72
C ALA A 128 -20.05 -2.84 -13.23
N TRP A 129 -19.35 -1.88 -12.65
CA TRP A 129 -17.96 -1.55 -12.98
C TRP A 129 -16.99 -2.70 -12.71
N ILE A 130 -17.13 -3.37 -11.57
CA ILE A 130 -16.30 -4.51 -11.18
C ILE A 130 -16.57 -5.69 -12.13
N GLY A 131 -17.84 -6.01 -12.35
CA GLY A 131 -18.32 -7.09 -13.18
C GLY A 131 -18.24 -8.48 -12.51
N PRO A 132 -19.14 -9.40 -12.93
CA PRO A 132 -19.23 -10.74 -12.34
C PRO A 132 -18.05 -11.65 -12.68
N ASP A 133 -17.36 -11.41 -13.79
CA ASP A 133 -16.22 -12.22 -14.22
C ASP A 133 -15.04 -12.05 -13.23
N ARG A 134 -14.93 -10.87 -12.61
CA ARG A 134 -13.85 -10.59 -11.66
C ARG A 134 -14.11 -11.16 -10.26
N VAL A 135 -15.31 -10.97 -9.71
CA VAL A 135 -15.62 -11.23 -8.29
C VAL A 135 -16.70 -12.28 -8.05
N GLY A 136 -17.23 -12.89 -9.12
CA GLY A 136 -18.39 -13.74 -9.08
C GLY A 136 -19.69 -12.94 -9.03
N ARG A 137 -20.83 -13.62 -8.89
CA ARG A 137 -22.14 -12.95 -8.80
C ARG A 137 -22.24 -12.13 -7.54
N ILE A 138 -22.57 -10.86 -7.71
CA ILE A 138 -22.79 -9.88 -6.65
C ILE A 138 -24.03 -9.04 -6.94
N THR A 139 -24.58 -8.46 -5.89
CA THR A 139 -25.62 -7.44 -5.94
C THR A 139 -25.07 -6.11 -5.42
N PRO A 140 -25.74 -4.98 -5.62
CA PRO A 140 -25.36 -3.71 -5.00
C PRO A 140 -25.24 -3.79 -3.46
N ASP A 141 -25.95 -4.73 -2.84
CA ASP A 141 -25.93 -4.91 -1.39
C ASP A 141 -24.65 -5.62 -0.88
N ASP A 142 -23.92 -6.30 -1.75
CA ASP A 142 -22.61 -6.85 -1.43
C ASP A 142 -21.49 -5.79 -1.46
N VAL A 143 -21.78 -4.59 -2.02
CA VAL A 143 -20.81 -3.51 -2.18
C VAL A 143 -20.87 -2.57 -0.98
N VAL A 144 -19.69 -2.34 -0.37
CA VAL A 144 -19.49 -1.38 0.71
C VAL A 144 -18.48 -0.32 0.25
N MET A 145 -18.82 0.95 0.41
CA MET A 145 -18.00 2.07 -0.07
C MET A 145 -17.18 2.70 1.05
N GLY A 146 -15.98 3.19 0.72
CA GLY A 146 -15.08 3.85 1.65
C GLY A 146 -14.29 5.00 1.01
N LEU A 147 -13.58 5.76 1.84
CA LEU A 147 -12.77 6.92 1.45
C LEU A 147 -11.43 6.47 0.79
N GLY A 148 -11.52 5.84 -0.38
CA GLY A 148 -10.40 5.24 -1.10
C GLY A 148 -9.97 3.88 -0.53
N ALA A 149 -9.13 3.13 -1.27
CA ALA A 149 -8.75 1.76 -0.93
C ALA A 149 -8.17 1.63 0.50
N GLN A 150 -7.27 2.52 0.93
CA GLN A 150 -6.64 2.44 2.25
C GLN A 150 -7.67 2.43 3.40
N GLN A 151 -8.64 3.34 3.38
CA GLN A 151 -9.69 3.38 4.40
C GLN A 151 -10.63 2.17 4.26
N THR A 152 -10.89 1.72 3.03
CA THR A 152 -11.70 0.52 2.77
C THR A 152 -11.03 -0.74 3.31
N VAL A 153 -9.70 -0.86 3.21
CA VAL A 153 -8.92 -1.94 3.84
C VAL A 153 -9.05 -1.88 5.36
N ILE A 154 -8.89 -0.69 5.96
CA ILE A 154 -9.04 -0.52 7.43
C ILE A 154 -10.46 -0.92 7.87
N MET A 155 -11.49 -0.52 7.16
CA MET A 155 -12.88 -0.90 7.41
C MET A 155 -13.09 -2.42 7.35
N ALA A 156 -12.58 -3.10 6.32
CA ALA A 156 -12.65 -4.54 6.21
C ALA A 156 -11.92 -5.23 7.37
N LEU A 157 -10.72 -4.75 7.72
CA LEU A 157 -9.98 -5.26 8.88
C LEU A 157 -10.75 -5.05 10.19
N GLN A 158 -11.36 -3.89 10.41
CA GLN A 158 -12.20 -3.62 11.59
C GLN A 158 -13.43 -4.53 11.64
N THR A 159 -13.93 -4.97 10.50
CA THR A 159 -15.08 -5.87 10.43
C THR A 159 -14.73 -7.29 10.85
N VAL A 160 -13.50 -7.75 10.56
CA VAL A 160 -13.13 -9.17 10.69
C VAL A 160 -12.16 -9.46 11.83
N LEU A 161 -11.43 -8.47 12.32
CA LEU A 161 -10.49 -8.66 13.42
C LEU A 161 -11.21 -8.69 14.77
N TYR A 162 -10.79 -9.58 15.64
CA TYR A 162 -11.33 -9.75 16.99
C TYR A 162 -10.24 -10.09 18.02
N GLY A 163 -10.58 -9.98 19.30
CA GLY A 163 -9.68 -10.28 20.41
C GLY A 163 -8.71 -9.13 20.73
N THR A 164 -7.81 -9.36 21.66
CA THR A 164 -6.89 -8.35 22.20
C THR A 164 -5.59 -8.22 21.40
N THR A 165 -5.22 -9.27 20.68
CA THR A 165 -3.98 -9.32 19.87
C THR A 165 -4.28 -9.98 18.52
N PRO A 166 -5.01 -9.28 17.63
CA PRO A 166 -5.35 -9.82 16.32
C PRO A 166 -4.09 -10.00 15.45
N VAL A 167 -4.10 -11.01 14.57
CA VAL A 167 -2.98 -11.36 13.70
C VAL A 167 -3.39 -11.20 12.24
N ILE A 168 -2.63 -10.40 11.50
CA ILE A 168 -2.74 -10.19 10.05
C ILE A 168 -1.52 -10.84 9.39
N LEU A 169 -1.75 -11.72 8.43
CA LEU A 169 -0.73 -12.24 7.52
C LEU A 169 -0.72 -11.38 6.24
N THR A 170 0.46 -11.14 5.68
CA THR A 170 0.61 -10.39 4.42
C THR A 170 1.88 -10.82 3.69
N GLU A 171 2.09 -10.35 2.48
CA GLU A 171 3.34 -10.53 1.76
C GLU A 171 4.54 -9.99 2.57
N GLU A 172 5.71 -10.63 2.47
CA GLU A 172 6.95 -10.19 3.15
C GLU A 172 7.41 -8.80 2.73
N LEU A 173 7.09 -8.43 1.48
CA LEU A 173 7.17 -7.07 0.97
C LEU A 173 5.74 -6.59 0.73
N ALA A 174 5.30 -5.57 1.43
CA ALA A 174 3.93 -5.09 1.33
C ALA A 174 3.87 -3.57 1.15
N TYR A 175 2.78 -3.10 0.55
CA TYR A 175 2.51 -1.67 0.51
C TYR A 175 2.54 -1.08 1.94
N PRO A 176 3.24 0.05 2.18
CA PRO A 176 3.39 0.61 3.53
C PRO A 176 2.09 0.84 4.29
N GLY A 177 0.98 1.07 3.58
CA GLY A 177 -0.35 1.22 4.17
C GLY A 177 -0.83 0.00 4.97
N VAL A 178 -0.33 -1.20 4.68
CA VAL A 178 -0.62 -2.42 5.43
C VAL A 178 -0.06 -2.32 6.85
N ARG A 179 1.21 -1.88 6.98
CA ARG A 179 1.84 -1.64 8.30
C ARG A 179 1.11 -0.55 9.09
N HIS A 180 0.68 0.51 8.40
CA HIS A 180 -0.10 1.59 9.03
C HIS A 180 -1.46 1.09 9.53
N ALA A 181 -2.15 0.27 8.74
CA ALA A 181 -3.43 -0.32 9.15
C ALA A 181 -3.27 -1.27 10.34
N ALA A 182 -2.29 -2.18 10.28
CA ALA A 182 -2.00 -3.11 11.39
C ALA A 182 -1.67 -2.36 12.69
N ARG A 183 -0.82 -1.33 12.62
CA ARG A 183 -0.48 -0.50 13.78
C ARG A 183 -1.68 0.25 14.33
N LEU A 184 -2.49 0.87 13.47
CA LEU A 184 -3.70 1.59 13.87
C LEU A 184 -4.67 0.66 14.62
N LEU A 185 -4.77 -0.59 14.19
CA LEU A 185 -5.65 -1.60 14.77
C LEU A 185 -4.97 -2.44 15.87
N ARG A 186 -3.71 -2.13 16.23
CA ARG A 186 -2.92 -2.87 17.23
C ARG A 186 -2.80 -4.37 16.91
N ALA A 187 -2.80 -4.69 15.61
CA ALA A 187 -2.67 -6.05 15.14
C ALA A 187 -1.19 -6.43 14.97
N GLN A 188 -0.86 -7.67 15.27
CA GLN A 188 0.41 -8.26 14.92
C GLN A 188 0.43 -8.49 13.40
N LEU A 189 1.53 -8.12 12.75
CA LEU A 189 1.71 -8.28 11.31
C LEU A 189 2.80 -9.31 11.05
N ILE A 190 2.45 -10.37 10.32
CA ILE A 190 3.34 -11.47 9.98
C ILE A 190 3.55 -11.52 8.47
N GLY A 191 4.82 -11.47 8.04
CA GLY A 191 5.19 -11.62 6.64
C GLY A 191 5.22 -13.07 6.19
N VAL A 192 4.71 -13.32 5.01
CA VAL A 192 4.75 -14.63 4.35
C VAL A 192 5.66 -14.53 3.14
N GLU A 193 6.62 -15.46 3.03
CA GLU A 193 7.57 -15.55 1.93
C GLU A 193 6.89 -15.65 0.57
N MET A 194 7.45 -14.97 -0.41
CA MET A 194 6.96 -14.90 -1.78
C MET A 194 7.96 -15.52 -2.78
N ASP A 195 7.43 -15.89 -3.92
CA ASP A 195 8.21 -16.22 -5.12
C ASP A 195 7.69 -15.42 -6.36
N ALA A 196 8.03 -15.86 -7.56
CA ALA A 196 7.59 -15.21 -8.80
C ALA A 196 6.07 -15.24 -9.01
N ASP A 197 5.35 -16.16 -8.34
CA ASP A 197 3.90 -16.33 -8.41
C ASP A 197 3.16 -15.76 -7.19
N GLY A 198 3.82 -14.96 -6.36
CA GLY A 198 3.25 -14.36 -5.16
C GLY A 198 3.48 -15.18 -3.88
N ILE A 199 2.57 -15.09 -2.92
CA ILE A 199 2.68 -15.80 -1.63
C ILE A 199 2.82 -17.31 -1.85
N ARG A 200 3.80 -17.93 -1.20
CA ARG A 200 4.02 -19.37 -1.18
C ARG A 200 3.01 -20.06 -0.26
N PRO A 201 2.20 -21.03 -0.74
CA PRO A 201 1.18 -21.70 0.08
C PRO A 201 1.76 -22.53 1.24
N ASP A 202 2.93 -23.15 1.04
CA ASP A 202 3.63 -23.90 2.09
C ASP A 202 4.06 -22.97 3.24
N ARG A 203 4.56 -21.77 2.91
CA ARG A 203 4.93 -20.74 3.89
C ARG A 203 3.73 -20.09 4.55
N LEU A 204 2.64 -19.90 3.80
CA LEU A 204 1.38 -19.44 4.38
C LEU A 204 0.84 -20.46 5.40
N GLU A 205 0.86 -21.73 5.05
CA GLU A 205 0.41 -22.78 5.98
C GLU A 205 1.31 -22.89 7.23
N GLU A 206 2.63 -22.75 7.07
CA GLU A 206 3.58 -22.70 8.18
C GLU A 206 3.29 -21.50 9.10
N ALA A 207 3.10 -20.31 8.54
CA ALA A 207 2.77 -19.11 9.30
C ALA A 207 1.44 -19.25 10.07
N LEU A 208 0.41 -19.84 9.44
CA LEU A 208 -0.88 -20.11 10.06
C LEU A 208 -0.76 -21.08 11.25
N ARG A 209 0.04 -22.15 11.12
CA ARG A 209 0.28 -23.11 12.22
C ARG A 209 1.05 -22.48 13.38
N ARG A 210 2.00 -21.59 13.08
CA ARG A 210 2.91 -21.02 14.08
C ARG A 210 2.31 -19.85 14.83
N HIS A 211 1.61 -18.97 14.12
CA HIS A 211 1.15 -17.68 14.65
C HIS A 211 -0.37 -17.58 14.74
N GLY A 212 -1.09 -18.54 14.14
CA GLY A 212 -2.49 -18.34 13.85
C GLY A 212 -2.66 -17.26 12.77
N GLY A 213 -3.87 -16.80 12.56
CA GLY A 213 -4.15 -15.72 11.62
C GLY A 213 -5.65 -15.57 11.44
N GLN A 214 -6.12 -14.34 11.49
CA GLN A 214 -7.53 -14.04 11.24
C GLN A 214 -7.73 -13.59 9.81
N VAL A 215 -6.73 -12.90 9.24
CA VAL A 215 -6.79 -12.28 7.93
C VAL A 215 -5.49 -12.49 7.17
N LEU A 216 -5.60 -12.81 5.88
CA LEU A 216 -4.55 -12.66 4.88
C LEU A 216 -4.89 -11.41 4.05
N LEU A 217 -4.05 -10.37 4.14
CA LEU A 217 -4.14 -9.16 3.32
C LEU A 217 -3.06 -9.22 2.24
N LEU A 218 -3.46 -9.21 0.96
CA LEU A 218 -2.55 -9.37 -0.17
C LEU A 218 -2.99 -8.57 -1.40
N ALA A 219 -2.05 -8.39 -2.35
CA ALA A 219 -2.31 -7.77 -3.64
C ALA A 219 -2.06 -8.78 -4.79
N ALA A 220 -3.07 -9.63 -5.08
CA ALA A 220 -2.92 -10.78 -5.96
C ALA A 220 -2.74 -10.42 -7.44
N GLU A 221 -3.35 -9.34 -7.94
CA GLU A 221 -3.27 -8.97 -9.36
C GLU A 221 -2.05 -8.09 -9.68
N VAL A 222 -1.80 -7.08 -8.86
CA VAL A 222 -0.68 -6.17 -9.03
C VAL A 222 0.01 -5.98 -7.70
N HIS A 223 0.99 -6.83 -7.44
CA HIS A 223 1.75 -6.72 -6.21
C HIS A 223 2.65 -5.48 -6.21
N SER A 224 2.52 -4.66 -5.19
CA SER A 224 3.38 -3.51 -4.93
C SER A 224 4.31 -3.84 -3.76
N PRO A 225 5.65 -3.94 -4.01
CA PRO A 225 6.39 -3.22 -5.04
C PRO A 225 6.81 -4.03 -6.28
N THR A 226 6.70 -5.35 -6.30
CA THR A 226 7.45 -6.23 -7.23
C THR A 226 6.83 -6.40 -8.62
N THR A 227 5.62 -5.89 -8.86
CA THR A 227 4.82 -6.11 -10.09
C THR A 227 4.31 -7.55 -10.28
N THR A 228 4.61 -8.46 -9.36
CA THR A 228 4.19 -9.86 -9.40
C THR A 228 2.68 -9.99 -9.54
N ARG A 229 2.25 -11.00 -10.28
CA ARG A 229 0.86 -11.44 -10.39
C ARG A 229 0.73 -12.84 -9.82
N THR A 230 -0.19 -13.03 -8.90
CA THR A 230 -0.48 -14.36 -8.35
C THR A 230 -1.26 -15.17 -9.39
N SER A 231 -0.72 -16.32 -9.79
CA SER A 231 -1.35 -17.21 -10.77
C SER A 231 -2.70 -17.75 -10.28
N LEU A 232 -3.57 -18.17 -11.20
CA LEU A 232 -4.87 -18.74 -10.86
C LEU A 232 -4.73 -19.98 -9.95
N GLU A 233 -3.78 -20.86 -10.27
CA GLU A 233 -3.49 -22.04 -9.43
C GLU A 233 -3.13 -21.64 -8.01
N ARG A 234 -2.26 -20.65 -7.85
CA ARG A 234 -1.85 -20.13 -6.55
C ARG A 234 -3.01 -19.51 -5.78
N ARG A 235 -3.89 -18.76 -6.46
CA ARG A 235 -5.13 -18.23 -5.86
C ARG A 235 -6.04 -19.36 -5.36
N GLN A 236 -6.17 -20.46 -6.10
CA GLN A 236 -6.94 -21.64 -5.68
C GLN A 236 -6.34 -22.31 -4.45
N GLN A 237 -5.01 -22.45 -4.39
CA GLN A 237 -4.31 -22.99 -3.21
C GLN A 237 -4.52 -22.09 -1.98
N ILE A 238 -4.41 -20.77 -2.12
CA ILE A 238 -4.67 -19.80 -1.04
C ILE A 238 -6.13 -19.91 -0.57
N ALA A 239 -7.10 -20.00 -1.49
CA ALA A 239 -8.51 -20.16 -1.15
C ALA A 239 -8.78 -21.46 -0.38
N ALA A 240 -8.11 -22.56 -0.74
CA ALA A 240 -8.19 -23.83 -0.02
C ALA A 240 -7.64 -23.71 1.41
N LEU A 241 -6.49 -23.06 1.59
CA LEU A 241 -5.93 -22.79 2.92
C LEU A 241 -6.83 -21.88 3.76
N ALA A 242 -7.45 -20.87 3.14
CA ALA A 242 -8.40 -19.99 3.83
C ALA A 242 -9.60 -20.76 4.39
N ARG A 243 -10.12 -21.74 3.64
CA ARG A 243 -11.18 -22.63 4.13
C ARG A 243 -10.70 -23.54 5.25
N LYS A 244 -9.52 -24.14 5.08
CA LYS A 244 -8.93 -25.08 6.05
C LYS A 244 -8.67 -24.45 7.42
N TYR A 245 -8.19 -23.19 7.42
CA TYR A 245 -7.78 -22.49 8.63
C TYR A 245 -8.75 -21.41 9.12
N ASN A 246 -9.96 -21.36 8.55
CA ASN A 246 -10.96 -20.34 8.88
C ASN A 246 -10.44 -18.90 8.71
N LEU A 247 -9.57 -18.68 7.72
CA LEU A 247 -8.91 -17.42 7.44
C LEU A 247 -9.78 -16.52 6.58
N GLN A 248 -9.90 -15.24 6.87
CA GLN A 248 -10.45 -14.24 5.97
C GLN A 248 -9.36 -13.79 4.99
N ILE A 249 -9.75 -13.44 3.77
CA ILE A 249 -8.85 -12.88 2.76
C ILE A 249 -9.29 -11.45 2.44
N ILE A 250 -8.35 -10.51 2.40
CA ILE A 250 -8.57 -9.16 1.89
C ILE A 250 -7.64 -8.99 0.69
N GLU A 251 -8.21 -8.97 -0.52
CA GLU A 251 -7.49 -8.72 -1.76
C GLU A 251 -7.56 -7.22 -2.09
N ASP A 252 -6.41 -6.52 -2.00
CA ASP A 252 -6.28 -5.12 -2.40
C ASP A 252 -5.85 -5.01 -3.86
N ASP A 253 -6.81 -4.71 -4.73
CA ASP A 253 -6.63 -4.61 -6.18
C ASP A 253 -6.55 -3.15 -6.68
N CYS A 254 -6.18 -2.22 -5.82
CA CYS A 254 -6.22 -0.78 -6.14
C CYS A 254 -5.20 -0.33 -7.21
N HIS A 255 -4.16 -1.12 -7.49
CA HIS A 255 -3.19 -0.83 -8.54
C HIS A 255 -3.56 -1.40 -9.91
N CYS A 256 -4.59 -2.24 -9.98
CA CYS A 256 -5.09 -2.78 -11.23
C CYS A 256 -5.88 -1.71 -12.00
N ILE A 257 -5.34 -1.29 -13.15
CA ILE A 257 -5.96 -0.29 -14.03
C ILE A 257 -6.58 -0.91 -15.30
N THR A 258 -6.43 -2.23 -15.46
CA THR A 258 -6.97 -3.00 -16.59
C THR A 258 -8.16 -3.86 -16.15
N ARG A 259 -8.66 -4.67 -17.05
CA ARG A 259 -9.63 -5.74 -16.74
C ARG A 259 -8.91 -7.08 -16.81
N PRO A 260 -8.52 -7.67 -15.65
CA PRO A 260 -7.85 -8.97 -15.63
C PRO A 260 -8.75 -10.08 -16.13
N GLU A 261 -8.15 -11.08 -16.79
CA GLU A 261 -8.85 -12.28 -17.26
C GLU A 261 -9.15 -13.26 -16.13
N ASP A 262 -8.22 -13.39 -15.16
CA ASP A 262 -8.38 -14.31 -14.04
C ASP A 262 -9.33 -13.73 -12.98
N PRO A 263 -10.14 -14.60 -12.36
CA PRO A 263 -11.01 -14.20 -11.26
C PRO A 263 -10.20 -13.79 -10.02
N ALA A 264 -10.73 -12.83 -9.26
CA ALA A 264 -10.22 -12.47 -7.94
C ALA A 264 -10.50 -13.59 -6.93
N LEU A 265 -9.79 -13.56 -5.80
CA LEU A 265 -10.03 -14.50 -4.69
C LEU A 265 -11.47 -14.47 -4.19
N ARG A 266 -12.18 -13.34 -4.31
CA ARG A 266 -13.61 -13.21 -3.99
C ARG A 266 -14.49 -14.14 -4.83
N ALA A 267 -14.15 -14.37 -6.09
CA ALA A 267 -14.90 -15.32 -6.94
C ALA A 267 -14.62 -16.78 -6.53
N LEU A 268 -13.38 -17.07 -6.10
CA LEU A 268 -12.93 -18.42 -5.73
C LEU A 268 -13.35 -18.81 -4.31
N CYS A 269 -13.47 -17.84 -3.40
CA CYS A 269 -13.78 -18.04 -1.99
C CYS A 269 -14.80 -16.99 -1.49
N PRO A 270 -16.03 -17.00 -2.05
CA PRO A 270 -17.00 -15.92 -1.82
C PRO A 270 -17.51 -15.80 -0.39
N GLU A 271 -17.29 -16.80 0.43
CA GLU A 271 -17.67 -16.82 1.84
C GLU A 271 -16.61 -16.22 2.78
N ARG A 272 -15.38 -15.95 2.27
CA ARG A 272 -14.23 -15.50 3.09
C ARG A 272 -13.43 -14.37 2.50
N ALA A 273 -13.54 -14.13 1.19
CA ALA A 273 -12.68 -13.16 0.52
C ALA A 273 -13.39 -11.84 0.27
N TRP A 274 -12.73 -10.77 0.66
CA TRP A 274 -13.02 -9.38 0.33
C TRP A 274 -12.26 -9.02 -0.93
N TYR A 275 -12.91 -8.34 -1.85
CA TYR A 275 -12.25 -7.68 -2.98
C TYR A 275 -12.32 -6.18 -2.76
N ILE A 276 -11.18 -5.51 -2.73
CA ILE A 276 -11.08 -4.06 -2.52
C ILE A 276 -10.42 -3.41 -3.72
N SER A 277 -10.99 -2.30 -4.17
CA SER A 277 -10.39 -1.46 -5.19
C SER A 277 -10.85 0.00 -5.04
N SER A 278 -10.43 0.86 -5.98
CA SER A 278 -10.81 2.28 -5.98
C SER A 278 -10.67 2.90 -7.35
N LEU A 279 -11.28 4.06 -7.56
CA LEU A 279 -11.08 4.88 -8.76
C LEU A 279 -9.77 5.68 -8.74
N THR A 280 -8.98 5.56 -7.68
CA THR A 280 -7.78 6.39 -7.45
C THR A 280 -6.73 6.25 -8.55
N LYS A 281 -6.50 5.06 -9.10
CA LYS A 281 -5.45 4.81 -10.08
C LYS A 281 -5.97 4.79 -11.52
N SER A 282 -7.26 4.52 -11.70
CA SER A 282 -7.91 4.40 -13.02
C SER A 282 -8.63 5.67 -13.48
N VAL A 283 -9.07 6.54 -12.55
CA VAL A 283 -9.85 7.74 -12.88
C VAL A 283 -9.26 8.97 -12.19
N SER A 284 -9.41 9.12 -10.88
CA SER A 284 -8.91 10.28 -10.14
C SER A 284 -8.71 9.98 -8.66
N ALA A 285 -7.57 10.44 -8.14
CA ALA A 285 -7.25 10.31 -6.71
C ALA A 285 -8.09 11.26 -5.84
N SER A 286 -8.55 12.39 -6.37
CA SER A 286 -9.29 13.40 -5.63
C SER A 286 -10.71 12.97 -5.23
N LEU A 287 -11.32 12.06 -5.99
CA LEU A 287 -12.66 11.55 -5.70
C LEU A 287 -12.71 10.72 -4.41
N ARG A 288 -11.59 10.18 -3.97
CA ARG A 288 -11.51 9.33 -2.76
C ARG A 288 -12.58 8.24 -2.73
N PHE A 289 -12.95 7.70 -3.89
CA PHE A 289 -13.96 6.65 -4.02
C PHE A 289 -13.29 5.28 -4.00
N GLY A 290 -13.40 4.58 -2.88
CA GLY A 290 -13.02 3.19 -2.70
C GLY A 290 -14.26 2.32 -2.48
N TYR A 291 -14.13 1.05 -2.79
CA TYR A 291 -15.21 0.08 -2.62
C TYR A 291 -14.65 -1.30 -2.29
N ALA A 292 -15.43 -2.05 -1.51
CA ALA A 292 -15.21 -3.45 -1.23
C ALA A 292 -16.41 -4.28 -1.68
N VAL A 293 -16.15 -5.46 -2.24
CA VAL A 293 -17.15 -6.53 -2.32
C VAL A 293 -16.92 -7.43 -1.11
N ALA A 294 -17.87 -7.42 -0.19
CA ALA A 294 -17.78 -8.19 1.03
C ALA A 294 -17.99 -9.70 0.80
N PRO A 295 -17.47 -10.57 1.66
CA PRO A 295 -17.89 -11.96 1.69
C PRO A 295 -19.40 -12.08 1.95
N ARG A 296 -19.98 -13.18 1.51
CA ARG A 296 -21.43 -13.41 1.69
C ARG A 296 -21.84 -13.26 3.15
N GLY A 297 -22.83 -12.42 3.40
CA GLY A 297 -23.39 -12.17 4.74
C GLY A 297 -22.60 -11.20 5.61
N GLN A 298 -21.49 -10.60 5.13
CA GLN A 298 -20.68 -9.67 5.93
C GLN A 298 -20.86 -8.19 5.55
N ALA A 299 -21.57 -7.88 4.49
CA ALA A 299 -21.72 -6.51 4.00
C ALA A 299 -22.45 -5.59 5.00
N ASP A 300 -23.44 -6.09 5.75
CA ASP A 300 -24.16 -5.30 6.75
C ASP A 300 -23.26 -4.90 7.92
N MET A 301 -22.46 -5.82 8.42
CA MET A 301 -21.48 -5.52 9.46
C MET A 301 -20.47 -4.46 9.00
N ALA A 302 -19.96 -4.59 7.76
CA ALA A 302 -19.04 -3.61 7.19
C ALA A 302 -19.69 -2.22 7.02
N ARG A 303 -20.97 -2.15 6.65
CA ARG A 303 -21.73 -0.90 6.60
C ARG A 303 -21.90 -0.25 7.98
N GLN A 304 -22.11 -1.05 9.04
CA GLN A 304 -22.14 -0.55 10.41
C GLN A 304 -20.79 0.00 10.86
N VAL A 305 -19.69 -0.70 10.54
CA VAL A 305 -18.32 -0.23 10.78
C VAL A 305 -18.06 1.08 10.04
N ALA A 306 -18.44 1.18 8.75
CA ALA A 306 -18.31 2.40 7.97
C ALA A 306 -19.09 3.57 8.60
N GLN A 307 -20.33 3.31 9.01
CA GLN A 307 -21.18 4.32 9.65
C GLN A 307 -20.58 4.80 10.97
N SER A 308 -20.07 3.89 11.80
CA SER A 308 -19.45 4.23 13.09
C SER A 308 -18.12 4.95 12.95
N SER A 309 -17.36 4.69 11.86
CA SER A 309 -16.02 5.24 11.67
C SER A 309 -16.00 6.60 10.98
N PHE A 310 -16.85 6.83 9.97
CA PHE A 310 -16.81 8.03 9.14
C PHE A 310 -18.16 8.42 8.50
N TYR A 311 -19.28 7.87 8.98
CA TYR A 311 -20.67 8.10 8.50
C TYR A 311 -20.91 7.72 7.01
N GLY A 312 -19.91 7.26 6.29
CA GLY A 312 -19.98 6.94 4.86
C GLY A 312 -19.49 8.09 3.98
N LEU A 313 -19.50 7.84 2.65
CA LEU A 313 -19.09 8.85 1.68
C LEU A 313 -20.11 9.99 1.60
N PRO A 314 -19.67 11.25 1.38
CA PRO A 314 -20.56 12.38 1.14
C PRO A 314 -21.42 12.17 -0.13
N GLN A 315 -22.72 12.58 -0.08
CA GLN A 315 -23.64 12.41 -1.20
C GLN A 315 -23.12 13.00 -2.52
N PRO A 316 -22.50 14.22 -2.56
CA PRO A 316 -21.95 14.73 -3.83
C PRO A 316 -20.90 13.83 -4.47
N VAL A 317 -20.05 13.17 -3.66
CA VAL A 317 -19.06 12.22 -4.17
C VAL A 317 -19.73 10.96 -4.72
N LEU A 318 -20.77 10.47 -4.04
CA LEU A 318 -21.55 9.32 -4.50
C LEU A 318 -22.20 9.59 -5.85
N ASP A 319 -22.84 10.77 -6.02
CA ASP A 319 -23.52 11.16 -7.24
C ASP A 319 -22.54 11.32 -8.42
N ILE A 320 -21.41 12.00 -8.18
CA ILE A 320 -20.36 12.16 -9.20
C ILE A 320 -19.83 10.79 -9.64
N CYS A 321 -19.53 9.90 -8.69
CA CYS A 321 -18.97 8.60 -9.02
C CYS A 321 -20.02 7.67 -9.68
N ALA A 322 -21.27 7.72 -9.23
CA ALA A 322 -22.37 6.98 -9.88
C ALA A 322 -22.52 7.41 -11.34
N GLU A 323 -22.54 8.71 -11.61
CA GLU A 323 -22.65 9.24 -12.97
C GLU A 323 -21.43 8.88 -13.85
N LEU A 324 -20.22 9.09 -13.36
CA LEU A 324 -19.00 8.72 -14.09
C LEU A 324 -18.97 7.23 -14.47
N LEU A 325 -19.41 6.36 -13.57
CA LEU A 325 -19.44 4.91 -13.80
C LEU A 325 -20.56 4.50 -14.77
N SER A 326 -21.77 5.05 -14.59
CA SER A 326 -22.96 4.66 -15.38
C SER A 326 -22.96 5.24 -16.78
N SER A 327 -22.46 6.46 -16.99
CA SER A 327 -22.35 7.10 -18.30
C SER A 327 -21.25 6.51 -19.20
N GLY A 328 -20.37 5.66 -18.63
CA GLY A 328 -19.20 5.11 -19.31
C GLY A 328 -18.02 6.06 -19.40
N GLU A 329 -18.08 7.26 -18.82
CA GLU A 329 -16.96 8.22 -18.78
C GLU A 329 -15.77 7.64 -17.99
N ALA A 330 -16.02 6.98 -16.86
CA ALA A 330 -14.96 6.32 -16.10
C ALA A 330 -14.20 5.29 -16.94
N GLU A 331 -14.90 4.52 -17.80
CA GLU A 331 -14.26 3.56 -18.69
C GLU A 331 -13.43 4.24 -19.79
N ARG A 332 -13.94 5.33 -20.37
CA ARG A 332 -13.18 6.13 -21.35
C ARG A 332 -11.90 6.73 -20.75
N ILE A 333 -11.99 7.24 -19.52
CA ILE A 333 -10.85 7.75 -18.76
C ILE A 333 -9.85 6.62 -18.47
N ARG A 334 -10.31 5.47 -17.93
CA ARG A 334 -9.49 4.30 -17.63
C ARG A 334 -8.67 3.84 -18.83
N GLN A 335 -9.28 3.74 -20.01
CA GLN A 335 -8.60 3.34 -21.25
C GLN A 335 -7.53 4.36 -21.69
N LYS A 336 -7.76 5.66 -21.48
CA LYS A 336 -6.74 6.69 -21.75
C LYS A 336 -5.58 6.59 -20.75
N VAL A 337 -5.91 6.37 -19.45
CA VAL A 337 -4.91 6.16 -18.40
C VAL A 337 -4.05 4.93 -18.69
N GLU A 338 -4.66 3.81 -19.07
CA GLU A 338 -3.97 2.57 -19.44
C GLU A 338 -2.97 2.79 -20.59
N ARG A 339 -3.40 3.47 -21.66
CA ARG A 339 -2.52 3.80 -22.77
C ARG A 339 -1.33 4.68 -22.33
N ARG A 340 -1.61 5.70 -21.52
CA ARG A 340 -0.57 6.59 -21.03
C ARG A 340 0.43 5.90 -20.10
N VAL A 341 -0.02 5.00 -19.24
CA VAL A 341 0.84 4.14 -18.40
C VAL A 341 1.70 3.23 -19.27
N ALA A 342 1.12 2.60 -20.29
CA ALA A 342 1.87 1.71 -21.19
C ALA A 342 3.00 2.46 -21.96
N GLU A 343 2.76 3.71 -22.38
CA GLU A 343 3.80 4.56 -22.98
C GLU A 343 4.94 4.84 -22.00
N GLN A 344 4.62 5.11 -20.74
CA GLN A 344 5.64 5.39 -19.72
C GLN A 344 6.43 4.15 -19.33
N VAL A 345 5.76 3.00 -19.22
CA VAL A 345 6.44 1.71 -19.01
C VAL A 345 7.43 1.47 -20.16
N LYS A 346 7.01 1.68 -21.40
CA LYS A 346 7.90 1.54 -22.56
C LYS A 346 9.12 2.45 -22.44
N GLY A 347 8.96 3.71 -22.05
CA GLY A 347 10.06 4.64 -21.80
C GLY A 347 11.01 4.15 -20.71
N ALA A 348 10.46 3.66 -19.59
CA ALA A 348 11.27 3.11 -18.50
C ALA A 348 12.05 1.86 -18.92
N VAL A 349 11.42 0.94 -19.65
CA VAL A 349 12.07 -0.28 -20.15
C VAL A 349 13.16 0.05 -21.17
N ASN A 350 12.94 1.00 -22.06
CA ASN A 350 13.96 1.43 -23.02
C ASN A 350 15.21 2.00 -22.33
N ALA A 351 15.04 2.75 -21.25
CA ALA A 351 16.15 3.38 -20.53
C ALA A 351 16.85 2.43 -19.53
N LEU A 352 16.10 1.54 -18.89
CA LEU A 352 16.57 0.71 -17.77
C LEU A 352 16.63 -0.79 -18.11
N GLY A 353 16.15 -1.24 -19.26
CA GLY A 353 16.01 -2.67 -19.60
C GLY A 353 17.29 -3.46 -19.69
N LYS A 354 18.47 -2.81 -19.69
CA LYS A 354 19.77 -3.49 -19.54
C LYS A 354 20.07 -3.95 -18.11
N TRP A 355 19.26 -3.49 -17.13
CA TRP A 355 19.34 -3.86 -15.73
C TRP A 355 18.26 -4.89 -15.38
N ASP A 356 18.33 -5.51 -14.22
CA ASP A 356 17.30 -6.46 -13.75
C ASP A 356 16.03 -5.68 -13.32
N VAL A 357 15.13 -5.45 -14.30
CA VAL A 357 13.87 -4.70 -14.13
C VAL A 357 12.69 -5.62 -14.31
N SER A 358 11.86 -5.74 -13.28
CA SER A 358 10.54 -6.36 -13.38
C SER A 358 9.49 -5.28 -13.71
N TRP A 359 8.65 -5.57 -14.70
CA TRP A 359 7.64 -4.64 -15.19
C TRP A 359 6.46 -5.36 -15.85
N ARG A 360 5.33 -4.67 -15.90
CA ARG A 360 4.17 -5.07 -16.70
C ARG A 360 3.65 -3.83 -17.41
N ARG A 361 3.11 -4.01 -18.63
CA ARG A 361 2.60 -2.91 -19.47
C ARG A 361 1.50 -2.09 -18.79
N ASP A 362 0.73 -2.74 -17.94
CA ASP A 362 -0.46 -2.23 -17.27
C ASP A 362 -0.18 -1.75 -15.83
N VAL A 363 1.08 -1.76 -15.37
CA VAL A 363 1.43 -1.41 -13.98
C VAL A 363 2.17 -0.08 -13.92
N PRO A 364 1.69 0.90 -13.14
CA PRO A 364 2.24 2.26 -13.12
C PRO A 364 3.53 2.40 -12.29
N PHE A 365 4.33 1.35 -12.21
CA PHE A 365 5.66 1.34 -11.59
C PHE A 365 6.48 0.16 -12.12
N VAL A 366 7.79 0.25 -11.94
CA VAL A 366 8.74 -0.84 -12.21
C VAL A 366 9.51 -1.17 -10.95
N TRP A 367 9.94 -2.42 -10.83
CA TRP A 367 10.78 -2.91 -9.76
C TRP A 367 12.17 -3.19 -10.30
N LEU A 368 13.18 -2.47 -9.79
CA LEU A 368 14.55 -2.53 -10.23
C LEU A 368 15.43 -3.15 -9.16
N LYS A 369 15.98 -4.34 -9.43
CA LYS A 369 17.03 -4.90 -8.60
C LYS A 369 18.34 -4.18 -8.88
N LEU A 370 19.05 -3.87 -7.84
CA LEU A 370 20.28 -3.07 -7.94
C LEU A 370 21.50 -3.97 -8.22
N PRO A 371 22.43 -3.52 -9.07
CA PRO A 371 23.68 -4.23 -9.27
C PRO A 371 24.53 -4.27 -8.00
N GLN A 372 25.48 -5.21 -7.97
CA GLN A 372 26.41 -5.36 -6.86
C GLN A 372 27.09 -4.02 -6.50
N GLY A 373 27.24 -3.75 -5.22
CA GLY A 373 27.78 -2.49 -4.68
C GLY A 373 26.72 -1.45 -4.30
N TRP A 374 25.48 -1.58 -4.78
CA TRP A 374 24.37 -0.72 -4.36
C TRP A 374 23.46 -1.39 -3.33
N ARG A 375 23.12 -0.66 -2.26
CA ARG A 375 22.01 -0.98 -1.36
C ARG A 375 20.82 -0.08 -1.66
N GLY A 376 19.60 -0.55 -1.41
CA GLY A 376 18.35 0.19 -1.70
C GLY A 376 18.36 1.60 -1.13
N SER A 377 18.61 1.74 0.16
CA SER A 377 18.64 3.03 0.87
C SER A 377 19.76 3.94 0.37
N SER A 378 20.98 3.40 0.11
CA SER A 378 22.10 4.20 -0.41
C SER A 378 21.83 4.72 -1.82
N PHE A 379 21.23 3.89 -2.69
CA PHE A 379 20.86 4.31 -4.03
C PHE A 379 19.74 5.37 -3.99
N ALA A 380 18.73 5.19 -3.15
CA ALA A 380 17.67 6.19 -2.99
C ALA A 380 18.21 7.53 -2.48
N SER A 381 19.14 7.53 -1.53
CA SER A 381 19.82 8.76 -1.05
C SER A 381 20.64 9.42 -2.16
N ALA A 382 21.39 8.65 -2.96
CA ALA A 382 22.12 9.19 -4.09
C ALA A 382 21.20 9.81 -5.15
N CYS A 383 20.07 9.17 -5.43
CA CYS A 383 19.04 9.72 -6.32
C CYS A 383 18.44 11.03 -5.78
N GLU A 384 18.24 11.14 -4.47
CA GLU A 384 17.70 12.36 -3.86
C GLU A 384 18.66 13.55 -4.01
N MET A 385 19.99 13.33 -3.97
CA MET A 385 20.99 14.36 -4.28
C MET A 385 20.86 14.88 -5.73
N GLU A 386 20.44 14.00 -6.66
CA GLU A 386 20.13 14.34 -8.05
C GLU A 386 18.69 14.85 -8.25
N LYS A 387 17.99 15.15 -7.14
CA LYS A 387 16.58 15.59 -7.14
C LYS A 387 15.60 14.57 -7.76
N ILE A 388 15.97 13.29 -7.77
CA ILE A 388 15.12 12.18 -8.21
C ILE A 388 14.72 11.39 -6.96
N ARG A 389 13.44 11.36 -6.63
CA ARG A 389 12.91 10.68 -5.45
C ARG A 389 12.29 9.35 -5.82
N ILE A 390 12.80 8.28 -5.25
CA ILE A 390 12.38 6.90 -5.47
C ILE A 390 12.09 6.22 -4.12
N LYS A 391 11.54 5.01 -4.14
CA LYS A 391 11.36 4.21 -2.93
C LYS A 391 12.30 3.02 -2.89
N ALA A 392 13.06 2.90 -1.81
CA ALA A 392 13.86 1.72 -1.54
C ALA A 392 13.00 0.52 -1.10
N ALA A 393 13.51 -0.69 -1.30
CA ALA A 393 12.86 -1.93 -0.86
C ALA A 393 12.56 -1.95 0.65
N ASP A 394 13.43 -1.32 1.45
CA ASP A 394 13.29 -1.18 2.90
C ASP A 394 11.93 -0.54 3.31
N GLU A 395 11.38 0.34 2.48
CA GLU A 395 10.08 0.97 2.73
C GLU A 395 8.90 0.00 2.59
N PHE A 396 9.10 -1.15 1.94
CA PHE A 396 8.09 -2.18 1.72
C PHE A 396 8.29 -3.41 2.61
N ALA A 397 9.49 -3.63 3.13
CA ALA A 397 9.78 -4.74 4.02
C ALA A 397 9.04 -4.58 5.35
N LEU A 398 8.62 -5.69 5.93
CA LEU A 398 8.07 -5.71 7.28
C LEU A 398 9.17 -5.48 8.33
N PRO A 399 8.82 -5.10 9.59
CA PRO A 399 9.81 -4.74 10.61
C PRO A 399 10.89 -5.79 10.87
N ASP A 400 10.54 -7.08 10.75
CA ASP A 400 11.46 -8.20 10.93
C ASP A 400 11.90 -8.86 9.61
N GLY A 401 11.51 -8.28 8.46
CA GLY A 401 11.81 -8.77 7.12
C GLY A 401 13.15 -8.25 6.57
N ALA A 402 13.77 -9.04 5.72
CA ALA A 402 14.94 -8.62 4.95
C ALA A 402 14.50 -7.92 3.66
N ALA A 403 14.96 -6.68 3.45
CA ALA A 403 14.73 -5.98 2.20
C ALA A 403 15.76 -6.42 1.14
N PRO A 404 15.36 -6.79 -0.08
CA PRO A 404 16.28 -7.03 -1.17
C PRO A 404 16.95 -5.72 -1.60
N HIS A 405 18.13 -5.82 -2.24
CA HIS A 405 18.79 -4.67 -2.84
C HIS A 405 18.06 -4.23 -4.11
N ALA A 406 16.95 -3.52 -3.92
CA ALA A 406 16.07 -3.12 -4.99
C ALA A 406 15.38 -1.80 -4.68
N VAL A 407 14.80 -1.18 -5.71
CA VAL A 407 14.01 0.04 -5.60
C VAL A 407 12.76 -0.04 -6.46
N ARG A 408 11.68 0.61 -6.04
CA ARG A 408 10.48 0.82 -6.86
C ARG A 408 10.51 2.21 -7.47
N LEU A 409 10.35 2.29 -8.78
CA LEU A 409 10.19 3.51 -9.53
C LEU A 409 8.73 3.62 -9.97
N ALA A 410 7.97 4.50 -9.33
CA ALA A 410 6.63 4.82 -9.79
C ALA A 410 6.71 5.71 -11.02
N LEU A 411 5.87 5.42 -12.02
CA LEU A 411 5.84 6.17 -13.27
C LEU A 411 5.01 7.44 -13.08
N ASN A 412 5.59 8.59 -13.41
CA ASN A 412 4.93 9.90 -13.25
C ASN A 412 4.70 10.57 -14.60
N ALA A 413 3.48 10.41 -15.13
CA ALA A 413 3.08 11.01 -16.40
C ALA A 413 2.78 12.51 -16.33
N ASN A 414 2.75 13.10 -15.15
CA ASN A 414 2.39 14.48 -14.92
C ASN A 414 3.61 15.42 -14.94
N ILE A 415 4.74 14.93 -15.45
CA ILE A 415 5.94 15.70 -15.78
C ILE A 415 6.19 15.62 -17.29
N SER A 416 6.93 16.59 -17.84
CA SER A 416 7.24 16.57 -19.28
C SER A 416 8.04 15.32 -19.67
N ALA A 417 7.85 14.84 -20.91
CA ALA A 417 8.56 13.67 -21.43
C ALA A 417 10.08 13.86 -21.32
N ALA A 418 10.61 15.01 -21.65
CA ALA A 418 12.04 15.32 -21.56
C ALA A 418 12.57 15.21 -20.11
N ARG A 419 11.83 15.70 -19.11
CA ARG A 419 12.23 15.54 -17.69
C ARG A 419 12.16 14.08 -17.25
N TYR A 420 11.15 13.35 -17.69
CA TYR A 420 11.00 11.92 -17.37
C TYR A 420 12.13 11.09 -17.98
N GLU A 421 12.39 11.26 -19.27
CA GLU A 421 13.47 10.55 -19.99
C GLU A 421 14.85 10.92 -19.43
N GLY A 422 15.08 12.20 -19.13
CA GLY A 422 16.32 12.66 -18.50
C GLY A 422 16.56 12.03 -17.13
N ALA A 423 15.50 11.88 -16.30
CA ALA A 423 15.60 11.21 -15.03
C ALA A 423 15.95 9.72 -15.18
N LEU A 424 15.31 9.02 -16.11
CA LEU A 424 15.57 7.60 -16.37
C LEU A 424 17.00 7.38 -16.91
N ALA A 425 17.48 8.24 -17.81
CA ALA A 425 18.86 8.22 -18.30
C ALA A 425 19.86 8.42 -17.15
N ARG A 426 19.59 9.40 -16.27
CA ARG A 426 20.43 9.67 -15.10
C ARG A 426 20.46 8.48 -14.14
N LEU A 427 19.31 7.85 -13.85
CA LEU A 427 19.25 6.62 -13.06
C LEU A 427 20.11 5.51 -13.67
N SER A 428 20.04 5.33 -15.00
CA SER A 428 20.83 4.32 -15.71
C SER A 428 22.34 4.58 -15.64
N GLU A 429 22.78 5.86 -15.68
CA GLU A 429 24.18 6.23 -15.48
C GLU A 429 24.65 5.96 -14.04
N MET A 430 23.83 6.31 -13.04
CA MET A 430 24.15 6.08 -11.62
C MET A 430 24.30 4.58 -11.32
N LEU A 431 23.42 3.75 -11.86
CA LEU A 431 23.51 2.29 -11.72
C LEU A 431 24.81 1.72 -12.26
N ALA A 432 25.36 2.32 -13.31
CA ALA A 432 26.64 1.91 -13.92
C ALA A 432 27.88 2.29 -13.07
N ARG A 433 27.70 3.11 -12.03
CA ARG A 433 28.79 3.61 -11.18
C ARG A 433 28.50 3.34 -9.71
N PRO A 434 28.50 2.08 -9.27
CA PRO A 434 28.32 1.77 -7.86
C PRO A 434 29.45 2.41 -7.03
N PRO A 435 29.18 2.79 -5.76
CA PRO A 435 30.22 3.22 -4.85
C PRO A 435 31.32 2.16 -4.80
N ALA A 436 32.58 2.59 -4.74
CA ALA A 436 33.70 1.66 -4.54
C ALA A 436 33.41 0.83 -3.27
N ALA A 437 33.56 -0.48 -3.39
CA ALA A 437 33.44 -1.35 -2.22
C ALA A 437 34.50 -0.89 -1.22
N VAL A 438 34.09 -0.38 -0.09
CA VAL A 438 34.99 -0.14 1.04
C VAL A 438 35.17 -1.53 1.66
N ASP A 439 36.26 -2.19 1.32
CA ASP A 439 36.70 -3.40 2.00
C ASP A 439 36.97 -3.01 3.47
N PHE A 440 36.15 -3.54 4.38
CA PHE A 440 36.35 -3.47 5.81
C PHE A 440 37.00 -4.72 6.34
#